data_4ebf3394f8660ec3a9d7f81756925d80
#
_entry.id   4ebf3394f8660ec3a9d7f81756925d80
#
_cell.length_a   1.000
_cell.length_b   1.000
_cell.length_c   1.000
_cell.angle_alpha   90.00
_cell.angle_beta   90.00
_cell.angle_gamma   90.00
#
_symmetry.space_group_name_H-M   'P 1'
#
loop_
_entity.id
_entity.type
_entity.pdbx_description
1 polymer ?
#
loop_
_entity_poly.entity_id
_entity_poly.type
_entity_poly.pdbx_seq_one_letter_code
_entity_poly.pdbx_strand_id
1 'polypeptide(L)'
;MAAFEAFAEAGRTLAAHGLVRASEGNLSTFDGTRLTITRTGCELETLAPGDILEGTLDEPPAEASTDLTIHLATYRERGEGAIAHAHPAGTVPEGWVEGEPHGVYGFGPTLSDAVRGIVDRAGRGTS
;
A
#
# COMPACT_ATOMS: atom_id res chain seq x y z
N MET A 1 -17.25 8.22 -3.81
CA MET A 1 -16.08 8.99 -4.25
C MET A 1 -15.11 8.07 -4.97
N ALA A 2 -14.66 8.49 -6.12
CA ALA A 2 -13.77 7.68 -6.95
C ALA A 2 -12.49 7.27 -6.20
N ALA A 3 -11.93 8.18 -5.40
CA ALA A 3 -10.72 7.89 -4.64
C ALA A 3 -10.93 6.74 -3.65
N PHE A 4 -12.02 6.78 -2.90
CA PHE A 4 -12.31 5.72 -1.95
C PHE A 4 -12.52 4.38 -2.68
N GLU A 5 -13.24 4.40 -3.79
CA GLU A 5 -13.50 3.17 -4.54
C GLU A 5 -12.22 2.53 -5.05
N ALA A 6 -11.26 3.35 -5.50
CA ALA A 6 -9.98 2.83 -5.96
C ALA A 6 -9.22 2.15 -4.81
N PHE A 7 -9.23 2.75 -3.63
CA PHE A 7 -8.60 2.15 -2.44
C PHE A 7 -9.30 0.85 -2.05
N ALA A 8 -10.63 0.87 -2.00
CA ALA A 8 -11.40 -0.29 -1.60
C ALA A 8 -11.19 -1.47 -2.58
N GLU A 9 -11.18 -1.18 -3.87
CA GLU A 9 -10.95 -2.21 -4.88
C GLU A 9 -9.54 -2.78 -4.76
N ALA A 10 -8.53 -1.92 -4.59
CA ALA A 10 -7.15 -2.37 -4.43
C ALA A 10 -7.02 -3.29 -3.21
N GLY A 11 -7.62 -2.91 -2.09
CA GLY A 11 -7.59 -3.72 -0.87
C GLY A 11 -8.23 -5.08 -1.07
N ARG A 12 -9.39 -5.11 -1.72
CA ARG A 12 -10.09 -6.38 -1.99
C ARG A 12 -9.28 -7.28 -2.93
N THR A 13 -8.64 -6.68 -3.92
CA THR A 13 -7.80 -7.45 -4.85
C THR A 13 -6.63 -8.08 -4.13
N LEU A 14 -5.93 -7.33 -3.29
CA LEU A 14 -4.82 -7.87 -2.52
C LEU A 14 -5.28 -9.00 -1.60
N ALA A 15 -6.41 -8.83 -0.93
CA ALA A 15 -6.95 -9.86 -0.05
C ALA A 15 -7.35 -11.11 -0.82
N ALA A 16 -7.98 -10.94 -1.98
CA ALA A 16 -8.40 -12.06 -2.82
C ALA A 16 -7.22 -12.91 -3.29
N HIS A 17 -6.06 -12.30 -3.45
CA HIS A 17 -4.84 -13.01 -3.84
C HIS A 17 -4.02 -13.49 -2.62
N GLY A 18 -4.56 -13.37 -1.42
CA GLY A 18 -3.87 -13.82 -0.21
C GLY A 18 -2.65 -12.98 0.16
N LEU A 19 -2.61 -11.74 -0.30
CA LEU A 19 -1.44 -10.87 -0.12
C LEU A 19 -1.54 -9.97 1.11
N VAL A 20 -2.73 -9.80 1.67
CA VAL A 20 -2.93 -9.09 2.93
C VAL A 20 -3.96 -9.83 3.76
N ARG A 21 -3.81 -9.77 5.09
CA ARG A 21 -4.74 -10.36 6.05
C ARG A 21 -4.84 -9.42 7.24
N ALA A 22 -6.04 -9.31 7.81
CA ALA A 22 -6.29 -8.44 8.97
C ALA A 22 -5.76 -7.03 8.67
N SER A 23 -4.94 -6.48 9.55
CA SER A 23 -4.44 -5.12 9.41
C SER A 23 -3.11 -5.02 8.68
N GLU A 24 -2.73 -6.06 7.94
CA GLU A 24 -1.51 -6.03 7.14
C GLU A 24 -1.65 -5.14 5.92
N GLY A 25 -0.52 -4.57 5.48
CA GLY A 25 -0.46 -3.81 4.26
C GLY A 25 -0.94 -2.38 4.40
N ASN A 26 -0.75 -1.61 3.37
CA ASN A 26 -1.22 -0.24 3.30
C ASN A 26 -1.20 0.25 1.86
N LEU A 27 -1.93 1.33 1.60
CA LEU A 27 -2.09 1.89 0.27
C LEU A 27 -1.99 3.40 0.36
N SER A 28 -1.41 4.02 -0.67
CA SER A 28 -1.41 5.48 -0.75
C SER A 28 -1.41 5.95 -2.20
N THR A 29 -1.77 7.21 -2.39
CA THR A 29 -1.64 7.91 -3.67
C THR A 29 -1.09 9.31 -3.41
N PHE A 30 -0.39 9.84 -4.41
CA PHE A 30 0.14 11.20 -4.35
C PHE A 30 -0.03 11.84 -5.72
N ASP A 31 -0.67 13.01 -5.75
CA ASP A 31 -0.97 13.69 -7.01
C ASP A 31 -0.01 14.85 -7.32
N GLY A 32 1.09 14.92 -6.60
CA GLY A 32 2.05 16.02 -6.72
C GLY A 32 1.89 17.05 -5.61
N THR A 33 0.78 17.03 -4.92
CA THR A 33 0.47 17.97 -3.82
C THR A 33 -0.16 17.24 -2.65
N ARG A 34 -1.22 16.47 -2.90
CA ARG A 34 -1.99 15.80 -1.85
C ARG A 34 -1.57 14.35 -1.71
N LEU A 35 -1.27 13.97 -0.48
CA LEU A 35 -1.04 12.57 -0.12
C LEU A 35 -2.33 12.00 0.44
N THR A 36 -2.74 10.85 -0.07
CA THR A 36 -3.89 10.11 0.45
C THR A 36 -3.37 8.75 0.88
N ILE A 37 -3.61 8.33 2.11
CA ILE A 37 -3.02 7.12 2.65
C ILE A 37 -3.97 6.44 3.64
N THR A 38 -3.89 5.11 3.71
CA THR A 38 -4.71 4.35 4.64
C THR A 38 -4.27 4.59 6.09
N ARG A 39 -5.24 4.54 7.01
CA ARG A 39 -5.03 4.73 8.43
C ARG A 39 -4.33 3.50 9.02
N THR A 40 -3.48 3.72 10.02
CA THR A 40 -2.85 2.60 10.73
C THR A 40 -3.93 1.71 11.37
N GLY A 41 -3.72 0.41 11.32
CA GLY A 41 -4.62 -0.56 11.94
C GLY A 41 -5.87 -0.90 11.15
N CYS A 42 -6.13 -0.26 10.00
CA CYS A 42 -7.30 -0.60 9.19
C CYS A 42 -7.07 -1.90 8.43
N GLU A 43 -8.16 -2.51 8.00
CA GLU A 43 -8.11 -3.74 7.21
C GLU A 43 -8.39 -3.41 5.75
N LEU A 44 -7.44 -3.72 4.88
CA LEU A 44 -7.56 -3.36 3.47
C LEU A 44 -8.73 -4.05 2.78
N GLU A 45 -9.10 -5.24 3.23
CA GLU A 45 -10.21 -5.98 2.65
C GLU A 45 -11.56 -5.31 2.88
N THR A 46 -11.69 -4.56 3.98
CA THR A 46 -12.96 -3.99 4.40
C THR A 46 -12.83 -2.50 4.72
N LEU A 47 -12.15 -1.76 3.86
CA LEU A 47 -11.94 -0.33 4.06
C LEU A 47 -13.26 0.45 4.14
N ALA A 48 -13.31 1.39 5.08
CA ALA A 48 -14.39 2.36 5.19
C ALA A 48 -13.84 3.73 4.77
N PRO A 49 -14.70 4.68 4.39
CA PRO A 49 -14.21 6.01 4.00
C PRO A 49 -13.34 6.70 5.07
N GLY A 50 -13.63 6.49 6.35
CA GLY A 50 -12.84 7.06 7.44
C GLY A 50 -11.44 6.46 7.57
N ASP A 51 -11.14 5.38 6.87
CA ASP A 51 -9.82 4.76 6.88
C ASP A 51 -8.88 5.41 5.88
N ILE A 52 -9.38 6.31 5.04
CA ILE A 52 -8.61 7.00 4.02
C ILE A 52 -8.32 8.42 4.49
N LEU A 53 -7.06 8.73 4.72
CA LEU A 53 -6.63 9.99 5.29
C LEU A 53 -5.92 10.85 4.25
N GLU A 54 -6.02 12.17 4.39
CA GLU A 54 -5.39 13.11 3.46
C GLU A 54 -4.43 14.04 4.17
N GLY A 55 -3.37 14.43 3.47
CA GLY A 55 -2.38 15.37 3.96
C GLY A 55 -1.44 15.77 2.84
N THR A 56 -0.24 16.18 3.19
CA THR A 56 0.81 16.51 2.23
C THR A 56 2.08 15.77 2.64
N LEU A 57 3.11 15.81 1.81
CA LEU A 57 4.37 15.16 2.18
C LEU A 57 5.02 15.82 3.40
N ASP A 58 4.85 17.13 3.55
CA ASP A 58 5.42 17.86 4.69
C ASP A 58 4.54 17.78 5.94
N GLU A 59 3.23 17.61 5.75
CA GLU A 59 2.28 17.50 6.86
C GLU A 59 1.40 16.27 6.63
N PRO A 60 1.96 15.06 6.81
CA PRO A 60 1.17 13.85 6.62
C PRO A 60 0.15 13.67 7.74
N PRO A 61 -0.92 12.91 7.49
CA PRO A 61 -1.92 12.67 8.53
C PRO A 61 -1.32 11.93 9.73
N ALA A 62 -1.70 12.35 10.93
CA ALA A 62 -1.14 11.81 12.18
C ALA A 62 -1.41 10.31 12.37
N GLU A 63 -2.53 9.82 11.86
CA GLU A 63 -2.90 8.42 12.06
C GLU A 63 -2.62 7.55 10.85
N ALA A 64 -1.71 8.01 9.97
CA ALA A 64 -1.32 7.25 8.80
C ALA A 64 -0.61 5.95 9.19
N SER A 65 -0.56 5.04 8.22
CA SER A 65 0.11 3.74 8.38
C SER A 65 1.50 3.87 8.99
N THR A 66 1.92 2.84 9.71
CA THR A 66 3.26 2.78 10.29
C THR A 66 4.37 2.80 9.25
N ASP A 67 4.06 2.49 7.99
CA ASP A 67 5.03 2.54 6.90
C ASP A 67 5.08 3.90 6.21
N LEU A 68 4.50 4.92 6.82
CA LEU A 68 4.43 6.27 6.26
C LEU A 68 5.78 6.77 5.76
N THR A 69 6.86 6.55 6.51
CA THR A 69 8.19 7.02 6.14
C THR A 69 8.62 6.51 4.76
N ILE A 70 8.31 5.24 4.47
CA ILE A 70 8.67 4.64 3.19
C ILE A 70 7.86 5.27 2.07
N HIS A 71 6.56 5.50 2.29
CA HIS A 71 5.72 6.17 1.30
C HIS A 71 6.23 7.58 1.00
N LEU A 72 6.54 8.35 2.05
CA LEU A 72 7.04 9.72 1.88
C LEU A 72 8.35 9.76 1.10
N ALA A 73 9.30 8.91 1.46
CA ALA A 73 10.58 8.85 0.78
C ALA A 73 10.43 8.49 -0.69
N THR A 74 9.55 7.54 -0.98
CA THR A 74 9.31 7.11 -2.36
C THR A 74 8.71 8.23 -3.19
N TYR A 75 7.73 8.96 -2.67
CA TYR A 75 7.12 10.06 -3.42
C TYR A 75 8.08 11.23 -3.60
N ARG A 76 8.94 11.49 -2.63
CA ARG A 76 9.94 12.56 -2.77
C ARG A 76 10.93 12.24 -3.87
N GLU A 77 11.25 10.95 -4.04
CA GLU A 77 12.18 10.52 -5.08
C GLU A 77 11.51 10.37 -6.44
N ARG A 78 10.32 9.78 -6.49
CA ARG A 78 9.68 9.40 -7.75
C ARG A 78 8.61 10.36 -8.23
N GLY A 79 8.06 11.20 -7.33
CA GLY A 79 6.97 12.10 -7.69
C GLY A 79 5.61 11.42 -7.59
N GLU A 80 4.64 11.94 -8.31
CA GLU A 80 3.26 11.46 -8.22
C GLU A 80 3.10 10.00 -8.62
N GLY A 81 2.10 9.34 -8.04
CA GLY A 81 1.81 7.95 -8.32
C GLY A 81 1.03 7.30 -7.20
N ALA A 82 1.17 5.98 -7.10
CA ALA A 82 0.50 5.19 -6.08
C ALA A 82 1.43 4.11 -5.55
N ILE A 83 1.26 3.76 -4.28
CA ILE A 83 2.04 2.71 -3.63
C ILE A 83 1.09 1.72 -2.99
N ALA A 84 1.37 0.43 -3.18
CA ALA A 84 0.71 -0.64 -2.46
C ALA A 84 1.77 -1.43 -1.70
N HIS A 85 1.46 -1.79 -0.46
CA HIS A 85 2.33 -2.62 0.39
C HIS A 85 1.53 -3.84 0.81
N ALA A 86 2.11 -5.01 0.60
CA ALA A 86 1.44 -6.28 0.89
C ALA A 86 2.39 -7.23 1.61
N HIS A 87 1.80 -8.23 2.28
CA HIS A 87 2.54 -9.26 3.01
C HIS A 87 2.13 -10.63 2.49
N PRO A 88 2.80 -11.15 1.44
CA PRO A 88 2.45 -12.46 0.90
C PRO A 88 2.56 -13.55 1.97
N ALA A 89 1.51 -14.35 2.10
CA ALA A 89 1.45 -15.39 3.12
C ALA A 89 2.46 -16.49 2.81
N GLY A 90 3.15 -16.94 3.86
CA GLY A 90 4.05 -18.08 3.76
C GLY A 90 5.33 -17.83 2.98
N THR A 91 5.57 -16.61 2.54
CA THR A 91 6.80 -16.28 1.82
C THR A 91 7.58 -15.21 2.56
N VAL A 92 8.84 -15.49 2.78
CA VAL A 92 9.79 -14.48 3.22
C VAL A 92 10.70 -14.26 2.03
N PRO A 93 10.69 -13.07 1.42
CA PRO A 93 11.54 -12.84 0.26
C PRO A 93 12.99 -13.13 0.57
N GLU A 94 13.69 -13.69 -0.41
CA GLU A 94 15.11 -13.98 -0.26
C GLU A 94 15.87 -12.69 0.07
N GLY A 95 16.77 -12.79 1.04
CA GLY A 95 17.57 -11.64 1.45
C GLY A 95 16.97 -10.80 2.56
N TRP A 96 15.84 -11.21 3.10
CA TRP A 96 15.21 -10.48 4.19
C TRP A 96 15.97 -10.66 5.49
N VAL A 97 16.10 -9.55 6.20
CA VAL A 97 16.71 -9.54 7.51
C VAL A 97 15.59 -9.54 8.54
N GLU A 98 15.72 -10.37 9.54
CA GLU A 98 14.74 -10.44 10.62
C GLU A 98 14.63 -9.08 11.30
N GLY A 99 13.40 -8.64 11.51
CA GLY A 99 13.14 -7.34 12.12
C GLY A 99 12.86 -6.24 11.12
N GLU A 100 13.17 -6.45 9.85
CA GLU A 100 12.83 -5.49 8.82
C GLU A 100 11.34 -5.55 8.48
N PRO A 101 10.76 -4.46 7.91
CA PRO A 101 9.38 -4.51 7.48
C PRO A 101 9.20 -5.61 6.45
N HIS A 102 8.35 -6.55 6.74
CA HIS A 102 8.13 -7.69 5.86
C HIS A 102 7.03 -7.39 4.87
N GLY A 103 7.28 -7.70 3.61
CA GLY A 103 6.29 -7.49 2.59
C GLY A 103 6.92 -6.98 1.31
N VAL A 104 6.08 -6.69 0.34
CA VAL A 104 6.51 -6.18 -0.95
C VAL A 104 5.83 -4.85 -1.20
N TYR A 105 6.50 -3.99 -1.95
CA TYR A 105 5.95 -2.69 -2.34
C TYR A 105 5.80 -2.66 -3.85
N GLY A 106 4.66 -2.14 -4.30
CA GLY A 106 4.43 -1.85 -5.71
C GLY A 106 4.29 -0.35 -5.88
N PHE A 107 4.86 0.19 -6.92
CA PHE A 107 4.71 1.58 -7.30
C PHE A 107 4.22 1.66 -8.74
N GLY A 108 3.28 2.55 -9.01
CA GLY A 108 2.78 2.76 -10.36
C GLY A 108 2.02 4.06 -10.46
N PRO A 109 1.54 4.42 -11.65
CA PRO A 109 0.76 5.64 -11.82
C PRO A 109 -0.57 5.61 -11.07
N THR A 110 -1.15 4.43 -10.89
CA THR A 110 -2.44 4.27 -10.18
C THR A 110 -2.32 3.13 -9.18
N LEU A 111 -3.29 3.06 -8.25
CA LEU A 111 -3.35 1.94 -7.30
C LEU A 111 -3.49 0.60 -8.03
N SER A 112 -4.27 0.57 -9.10
CA SER A 112 -4.42 -0.65 -9.90
C SER A 112 -3.08 -1.13 -10.44
N ASP A 113 -2.25 -0.22 -10.94
CA ASP A 113 -0.92 -0.56 -11.44
C ASP A 113 0.01 -1.04 -10.33
N ALA A 114 -0.03 -0.38 -9.18
CA ALA A 114 0.80 -0.75 -8.04
C ALA A 114 0.44 -2.16 -7.55
N VAL A 115 -0.86 -2.46 -7.44
CA VAL A 115 -1.35 -3.77 -7.03
C VAL A 115 -0.96 -4.84 -8.05
N ARG A 116 -1.12 -4.53 -9.35
CA ARG A 116 -0.76 -5.49 -10.40
C ARG A 116 0.70 -5.87 -10.32
N GLY A 117 1.57 -4.92 -10.04
CA GLY A 117 3.00 -5.21 -9.90
C GLY A 117 3.28 -6.19 -8.78
N ILE A 118 2.54 -6.09 -7.67
CA ILE A 118 2.70 -7.03 -6.55
C ILE A 118 2.13 -8.39 -6.92
N VAL A 119 0.95 -8.44 -7.51
CA VAL A 119 0.30 -9.70 -7.90
C VAL A 119 1.20 -10.46 -8.87
N ASP A 120 1.77 -9.77 -9.85
CA ASP A 120 2.67 -10.40 -10.83
C ASP A 120 3.91 -10.97 -10.16
N ARG A 121 4.50 -10.24 -9.23
CA ARG A 121 5.69 -10.72 -8.51
C ARG A 121 5.39 -11.92 -7.63
N ALA A 122 4.26 -11.88 -6.93
CA ALA A 122 3.86 -12.99 -6.07
C ALA A 122 3.63 -14.25 -6.89
N GLY A 123 2.99 -14.12 -8.07
CA GLY A 123 2.78 -15.24 -8.97
C GLY A 123 4.09 -15.83 -9.47
N ARG A 124 5.06 -15.00 -9.79
CA ARG A 124 6.37 -15.49 -10.24
C ARG A 124 7.16 -16.13 -9.11
N GLY A 125 7.01 -15.61 -7.89
CA GLY A 125 7.73 -16.13 -6.75
C GLY A 125 7.25 -17.51 -6.30
N THR A 126 6.09 -17.93 -6.75
CA THR A 126 5.53 -19.24 -6.38
C THR A 126 5.79 -20.32 -7.41
N SER A 127 6.36 -19.97 -8.51
CA SER A 127 6.63 -20.93 -9.59
C SER A 127 7.88 -21.75 -9.36
#